data_19fb5f3d8ea216885ff267bf6e31dc66
#
_entry.id   19fb5f3d8ea216885ff267bf6e31dc66
#
_cell.length_a   1.000
_cell.length_b   1.000
_cell.length_c   1.000
_cell.angle_alpha   90.00
_cell.angle_beta   90.00
_cell.angle_gamma   90.00
#
_symmetry.space_group_name_H-M   'P 1'
#
loop_
_entity.id
_entity.type
_entity.pdbx_description
1 polymer ?
#
loop_
_entity_poly.entity_id
_entity_poly.type
_entity_poly.pdbx_seq_one_letter_code
_entity_poly.pdbx_strand_id
1 'polypeptide(L)'
;KTPEEKEAIALKAFTSDYFLGSVNAMSEDGVFINIDGNANRVAAYAYGPKHVLLIVGMNKVVKSEEDALHRARNEAAPINAQRFGIDTPCSKNGSCFDCKSPQCICCQILTTRFSRVKGRFQIILVDENLGF
;
A
#
# COMPACT_ATOMS: atom_id res chain seq x y z
N LYS A 1 11.64 -5.30 18.84
CA LYS A 1 11.00 -4.02 19.21
C LYS A 1 9.66 -4.31 19.85
N THR A 2 9.36 -3.64 20.96
CA THR A 2 8.06 -3.72 21.64
C THR A 2 6.96 -3.06 20.78
N PRO A 3 5.67 -3.30 21.08
CA PRO A 3 4.58 -2.60 20.41
C PRO A 3 4.70 -1.07 20.50
N GLU A 4 5.07 -0.54 21.68
CA GLU A 4 5.25 0.88 21.94
C GLU A 4 6.41 1.48 21.12
N GLU A 5 7.51 0.76 20.99
CA GLU A 5 8.63 1.16 20.14
C GLU A 5 8.23 1.21 18.65
N LYS A 6 7.42 0.24 18.21
CA LYS A 6 6.91 0.22 16.82
C LYS A 6 5.98 1.39 16.55
N GLU A 7 5.09 1.69 17.48
CA GLU A 7 4.18 2.84 17.40
C GLU A 7 4.95 4.15 17.36
N ALA A 8 5.91 4.35 18.25
CA ALA A 8 6.75 5.54 18.28
C ALA A 8 7.52 5.75 16.97
N ILE A 9 7.99 4.67 16.34
CA ILE A 9 8.67 4.74 15.02
C ILE A 9 7.67 5.11 13.93
N ALA A 10 6.47 4.53 13.93
CA ALA A 10 5.43 4.85 12.96
C ALA A 10 5.00 6.33 13.05
N LEU A 11 4.87 6.86 14.26
CA LEU A 11 4.54 8.27 14.48
C LEU A 11 5.65 9.23 14.01
N LYS A 12 6.92 8.84 14.10
CA LYS A 12 8.05 9.64 13.55
C LYS A 12 7.98 9.81 12.04
N ALA A 13 7.30 8.92 11.32
CA ALA A 13 7.12 9.05 9.88
C ALA A 13 6.45 10.37 9.50
N PHE A 14 5.50 10.87 10.29
CA PHE A 14 4.76 12.10 10.00
C PHE A 14 5.62 13.37 9.99
N THR A 15 6.75 13.35 10.67
CA THR A 15 7.68 14.48 10.75
C THR A 15 8.96 14.28 9.93
N SER A 16 9.02 13.19 9.17
CA SER A 16 10.18 12.87 8.34
C SER A 16 10.25 13.75 7.09
N ASP A 17 11.46 14.02 6.63
CA ASP A 17 11.66 14.68 5.34
C ASP A 17 11.31 13.74 4.17
N TYR A 18 11.68 12.48 4.29
CA TYR A 18 11.44 11.43 3.29
C TYR A 18 10.74 10.21 3.90
N PHE A 19 9.74 9.71 3.20
CA PHE A 19 9.13 8.42 3.47
C PHE A 19 9.31 7.51 2.25
N LEU A 20 9.96 6.37 2.46
CA LEU A 20 10.22 5.39 1.39
C LEU A 20 9.15 4.31 1.42
N GLY A 21 8.64 3.97 0.25
CA GLY A 21 7.64 2.93 0.16
C GLY A 21 7.42 2.39 -1.24
N SER A 22 6.33 1.69 -1.41
CA SER A 22 5.84 1.19 -2.68
C SER A 22 4.32 1.27 -2.70
N VAL A 23 3.70 0.79 -3.77
CA VAL A 23 2.24 0.72 -3.91
C VAL A 23 1.76 -0.72 -3.96
N ASN A 24 0.49 -0.97 -3.67
CA ASN A 24 -0.13 -2.27 -3.93
C ASN A 24 -0.52 -2.43 -5.40
N ALA A 25 -0.91 -1.33 -6.04
CA ALA A 25 -1.11 -1.25 -7.48
C ALA A 25 -1.07 0.19 -7.95
N MET A 26 -0.85 0.40 -9.24
CA MET A 26 -0.83 1.70 -9.89
C MET A 26 -1.41 1.59 -11.30
N SER A 27 -2.20 2.56 -11.72
CA SER A 27 -2.67 2.66 -13.09
C SER A 27 -1.65 3.37 -14.01
N GLU A 28 -1.76 3.15 -15.32
CA GLU A 28 -0.87 3.79 -16.31
C GLU A 28 -0.95 5.32 -16.29
N ASP A 29 -2.09 5.90 -15.88
CA ASP A 29 -2.28 7.34 -15.74
C ASP A 29 -1.84 7.90 -14.37
N GLY A 30 -1.23 7.06 -13.52
CA GLY A 30 -0.57 7.49 -12.29
C GLY A 30 -1.42 7.50 -11.02
N VAL A 31 -2.62 6.94 -11.06
CA VAL A 31 -3.42 6.72 -9.85
C VAL A 31 -2.88 5.49 -9.12
N PHE A 32 -2.62 5.58 -7.82
CA PHE A 32 -2.10 4.45 -7.07
C PHE A 32 -2.94 4.11 -5.85
N ILE A 33 -2.99 2.81 -5.56
CA ILE A 33 -3.79 2.20 -4.50
C ILE A 33 -2.89 1.60 -3.44
N ASN A 34 -3.20 1.91 -2.18
CA ASN A 34 -2.54 1.32 -1.02
C ASN A 34 -3.58 0.82 -0.03
N ILE A 35 -3.35 -0.37 0.51
CA ILE A 35 -4.21 -1.06 1.47
C ILE A 35 -3.42 -1.34 2.73
N ASP A 36 -3.96 -0.96 3.89
CA ASP A 36 -3.35 -1.22 5.19
C ASP A 36 -4.36 -1.73 6.22
N GLY A 37 -3.87 -2.57 7.14
CA GLY A 37 -4.63 -2.99 8.31
C GLY A 37 -4.59 -1.94 9.43
N ASN A 38 -3.42 -1.38 9.72
CA ASN A 38 -3.21 -0.42 10.82
C ASN A 38 -3.15 1.05 10.35
N ALA A 39 -3.33 1.32 9.08
CA ALA A 39 -3.29 2.64 8.46
C ALA A 39 -1.97 3.43 8.57
N ASN A 40 -0.94 2.90 9.21
CA ASN A 40 0.30 3.62 9.46
C ASN A 40 1.00 4.07 8.16
N ARG A 41 1.03 3.23 7.14
CA ARG A 41 1.63 3.56 5.85
C ARG A 41 0.73 4.50 5.03
N VAL A 42 -0.55 4.19 4.90
CA VAL A 42 -1.49 5.03 4.14
C VAL A 42 -1.66 6.41 4.78
N ALA A 43 -1.60 6.52 6.10
CA ALA A 43 -1.61 7.80 6.78
C ALA A 43 -0.39 8.67 6.39
N ALA A 44 0.81 8.10 6.34
CA ALA A 44 2.02 8.79 5.91
C ALA A 44 1.97 9.19 4.41
N TYR A 45 1.30 8.40 3.57
CA TYR A 45 1.06 8.78 2.18
C TYR A 45 0.05 9.92 2.07
N ALA A 46 -1.03 9.87 2.87
CA ALA A 46 -2.05 10.89 2.85
C ALA A 46 -1.54 12.23 3.40
N TYR A 47 -0.77 12.22 4.48
CA TYR A 47 -0.28 13.43 5.14
C TYR A 47 1.00 13.16 5.94
N GLY A 48 1.81 14.19 6.12
CA GLY A 48 2.95 14.21 7.05
C GLY A 48 4.28 14.40 6.34
N PRO A 49 4.93 13.35 5.81
CA PRO A 49 6.26 13.46 5.19
C PRO A 49 6.28 14.50 4.07
N LYS A 50 7.35 15.30 4.01
CA LYS A 50 7.51 16.30 2.94
C LYS A 50 7.68 15.68 1.57
N HIS A 51 8.36 14.54 1.51
CA HIS A 51 8.61 13.78 0.30
C HIS A 51 8.26 12.31 0.50
N VAL A 52 7.59 11.73 -0.48
CA VAL A 52 7.28 10.29 -0.52
C VAL A 52 7.93 9.72 -1.77
N LEU A 53 8.92 8.85 -1.58
CA LEU A 53 9.61 8.15 -2.65
C LEU A 53 9.03 6.74 -2.78
N LEU A 54 8.39 6.48 -3.91
CA LEU A 54 7.77 5.18 -4.22
C LEU A 54 8.62 4.44 -5.24
N ILE A 55 9.10 3.26 -4.88
CA ILE A 55 9.79 2.34 -5.78
C ILE A 55 8.78 1.27 -6.19
N VAL A 56 8.45 1.23 -7.47
CA VAL A 56 7.34 0.43 -8.01
C VAL A 56 7.83 -0.48 -9.12
N GLY A 57 7.73 -1.78 -8.92
CA GLY A 57 7.96 -2.74 -9.98
C GLY A 57 6.85 -2.70 -11.03
N MET A 58 7.20 -2.94 -12.29
CA MET A 58 6.23 -2.91 -13.40
C MET A 58 5.12 -3.97 -13.27
N ASN A 59 5.34 -5.01 -12.45
CA ASN A 59 4.29 -5.98 -12.09
C ASN A 59 3.10 -5.37 -11.35
N LYS A 60 3.23 -4.14 -10.82
CA LYS A 60 2.17 -3.44 -10.10
C LYS A 60 1.42 -2.41 -10.94
N VAL A 61 1.88 -2.17 -12.16
CA VAL A 61 1.27 -1.22 -13.08
C VAL A 61 0.21 -1.93 -13.91
N VAL A 62 -0.99 -1.39 -13.91
CA VAL A 62 -2.16 -1.90 -14.63
C VAL A 62 -2.83 -0.78 -15.41
N LYS A 63 -3.79 -1.12 -16.26
CA LYS A 63 -4.34 -0.20 -17.25
C LYS A 63 -5.18 0.93 -16.64
N SER A 64 -6.02 0.61 -15.67
CA SER A 64 -7.00 1.56 -15.11
C SER A 64 -6.98 1.61 -13.58
N GLU A 65 -7.62 2.62 -12.99
CA GLU A 65 -7.85 2.71 -11.55
C GLU A 65 -8.66 1.52 -11.02
N GLU A 66 -9.66 1.06 -11.78
CA GLU A 66 -10.47 -0.11 -11.42
C GLU A 66 -9.60 -1.38 -11.38
N ASP A 67 -8.75 -1.58 -12.38
CA ASP A 67 -7.78 -2.68 -12.40
C ASP A 67 -6.80 -2.59 -11.25
N ALA A 68 -6.37 -1.37 -10.88
CA ALA A 68 -5.46 -1.16 -9.75
C ALA A 68 -6.12 -1.54 -8.42
N LEU A 69 -7.37 -1.16 -8.21
CA LEU A 69 -8.12 -1.58 -7.03
C LEU A 69 -8.33 -3.10 -7.01
N HIS A 70 -8.67 -3.68 -8.17
CA HIS A 70 -8.83 -5.13 -8.31
C HIS A 70 -7.53 -5.87 -7.97
N ARG A 71 -6.39 -5.44 -8.54
CA ARG A 71 -5.08 -6.03 -8.26
C ARG A 71 -4.70 -5.92 -6.78
N ALA A 72 -4.86 -4.74 -6.20
CA ALA A 72 -4.53 -4.51 -4.79
C ALA A 72 -5.31 -5.45 -3.85
N ARG A 73 -6.59 -5.69 -4.14
CA ARG A 73 -7.47 -6.54 -3.34
C ARG A 73 -7.34 -8.04 -3.64
N ASN A 74 -7.09 -8.41 -4.89
CA ASN A 74 -7.12 -9.83 -5.31
C ASN A 74 -5.75 -10.47 -5.53
N GLU A 75 -4.69 -9.68 -5.59
CA GLU A 75 -3.32 -10.17 -5.68
C GLU A 75 -2.48 -9.76 -4.48
N ALA A 76 -2.26 -8.46 -4.29
CA ALA A 76 -1.35 -7.97 -3.26
C ALA A 76 -1.82 -8.30 -1.83
N ALA A 77 -3.09 -8.08 -1.52
CA ALA A 77 -3.62 -8.35 -0.18
C ALA A 77 -3.67 -9.83 0.18
N PRO A 78 -4.15 -10.77 -0.69
CA PRO A 78 -4.11 -12.20 -0.41
C PRO A 78 -2.69 -12.75 -0.21
N ILE A 79 -1.73 -12.35 -1.03
CA ILE A 79 -0.33 -12.76 -0.88
C ILE A 79 0.25 -12.26 0.44
N ASN A 80 -0.03 -11.00 0.82
CA ASN A 80 0.39 -10.47 2.11
C ASN A 80 -0.30 -11.18 3.29
N ALA A 81 -1.58 -11.53 3.16
CA ALA A 81 -2.31 -12.30 4.17
C ALA A 81 -1.66 -13.68 4.40
N GLN A 82 -1.26 -14.36 3.33
CA GLN A 82 -0.51 -15.62 3.40
C GLN A 82 0.86 -15.42 4.06
N ARG A 83 1.60 -14.39 3.66
CA ARG A 83 2.93 -14.07 4.24
C ARG A 83 2.86 -13.80 5.75
N PHE A 84 1.81 -13.17 6.23
CA PHE A 84 1.60 -12.92 7.65
C PHE A 84 1.02 -14.11 8.41
N GLY A 85 0.60 -15.17 7.71
CA GLY A 85 0.00 -16.36 8.32
C GLY A 85 -1.31 -16.09 9.04
N ILE A 86 -2.06 -15.09 8.59
CA ILE A 86 -3.34 -14.70 9.22
C ILE A 86 -4.50 -15.54 8.71
N ASP A 87 -5.50 -15.73 9.58
CA ASP A 87 -6.69 -16.51 9.26
C ASP A 87 -7.77 -15.64 8.61
N THR A 88 -7.71 -15.55 7.28
CA THR A 88 -8.68 -14.84 6.46
C THR A 88 -9.11 -15.71 5.28
N PRO A 89 -10.30 -15.47 4.69
CA PRO A 89 -10.72 -16.22 3.50
C PRO A 89 -9.71 -16.15 2.35
N CYS A 90 -9.15 -14.97 2.11
CA CYS A 90 -8.20 -14.75 1.01
C CYS A 90 -6.85 -15.46 1.22
N SER A 91 -6.40 -15.66 2.46
CA SER A 91 -5.16 -16.39 2.72
C SER A 91 -5.29 -17.89 2.33
N LYS A 92 -6.51 -18.42 2.35
CA LYS A 92 -6.81 -19.82 1.99
C LYS A 92 -7.11 -19.97 0.50
N ASN A 93 -7.82 -19.03 -0.09
CA ASN A 93 -8.38 -19.15 -1.45
C ASN A 93 -7.66 -18.29 -2.49
N GLY A 94 -6.77 -17.40 -2.08
CA GLY A 94 -5.99 -16.53 -2.97
C GLY A 94 -6.73 -15.35 -3.59
N SER A 95 -8.01 -15.13 -3.25
CA SER A 95 -8.85 -14.06 -3.78
C SER A 95 -9.57 -13.30 -2.67
N CYS A 96 -9.90 -12.04 -2.93
CA CYS A 96 -10.66 -11.21 -1.99
C CYS A 96 -12.13 -11.65 -1.92
N PHE A 97 -12.66 -11.77 -0.71
CA PHE A 97 -14.07 -12.06 -0.43
C PHE A 97 -14.81 -10.88 0.21
N ASP A 98 -14.21 -9.68 0.16
CA ASP A 98 -14.75 -8.49 0.82
C ASP A 98 -15.07 -8.71 2.30
N CYS A 99 -14.22 -9.48 2.97
CA CYS A 99 -14.42 -9.86 4.36
C CYS A 99 -14.15 -8.70 5.32
N LYS A 100 -14.81 -8.77 6.48
CA LYS A 100 -14.51 -7.96 7.66
C LYS A 100 -14.10 -8.86 8.82
N SER A 101 -13.33 -9.91 8.52
CA SER A 101 -12.85 -10.83 9.53
C SER A 101 -11.89 -10.14 10.51
N PRO A 102 -11.79 -10.63 11.77
CA PRO A 102 -10.97 -9.96 12.80
C PRO A 102 -9.49 -9.79 12.43
N GLN A 103 -8.97 -10.65 11.56
CA GLN A 103 -7.57 -10.59 11.10
C GLN A 103 -7.42 -9.97 9.69
N CYS A 104 -8.47 -9.36 9.15
CA CYS A 104 -8.40 -8.71 7.85
C CYS A 104 -7.40 -7.54 7.86
N ILE A 105 -6.52 -7.50 6.86
CA ILE A 105 -5.53 -6.44 6.68
C ILE A 105 -5.95 -5.36 5.68
N CYS A 106 -7.20 -5.40 5.20
CA CYS A 106 -7.74 -4.44 4.24
C CYS A 106 -8.70 -3.46 4.93
N CYS A 107 -8.27 -2.91 6.08
CA CYS A 107 -9.12 -2.02 6.87
C CYS A 107 -9.20 -0.61 6.29
N GLN A 108 -8.13 -0.14 5.65
CA GLN A 108 -8.06 1.14 4.97
C GLN A 108 -7.57 0.95 3.54
N ILE A 109 -8.27 1.57 2.61
CA ILE A 109 -7.92 1.61 1.19
C ILE A 109 -7.77 3.08 0.81
N LEU A 110 -6.56 3.47 0.44
CA LEU A 110 -6.25 4.82 -0.01
C LEU A 110 -6.04 4.81 -1.52
N THR A 111 -6.86 5.58 -2.22
CA THR A 111 -6.65 5.94 -3.62
C THR A 111 -6.03 7.32 -3.68
N THR A 112 -4.82 7.41 -4.22
CA THR A 112 -4.15 8.69 -4.48
C THR A 112 -4.25 8.99 -5.97
N ARG A 113 -5.07 9.97 -6.32
CA ARG A 113 -5.33 10.37 -7.71
C ARG A 113 -4.24 11.28 -8.26
N PHE A 114 -3.83 12.27 -7.48
CA PHE A 114 -2.74 13.20 -7.78
C PHE A 114 -2.34 13.94 -6.50
N SER A 115 -1.24 14.67 -6.54
CA SER A 115 -0.79 15.50 -5.42
C SER A 115 -0.94 16.99 -5.76
N ARG A 116 -1.55 17.77 -4.85
CA ARG A 116 -1.57 19.22 -4.95
C ARG A 116 -0.21 19.84 -4.64
N VAL A 117 0.62 19.13 -3.86
CA VAL A 117 1.98 19.56 -3.52
C VAL A 117 2.92 19.02 -4.58
N LYS A 118 3.41 19.91 -5.43
CA LYS A 118 4.33 19.57 -6.52
C LYS A 118 5.61 18.93 -5.95
N GLY A 119 5.99 17.79 -6.50
CA GLY A 119 7.21 17.07 -6.13
C GLY A 119 7.14 16.33 -4.79
N ARG A 120 6.00 16.31 -4.09
CA ARG A 120 5.86 15.51 -2.87
C ARG A 120 6.00 14.01 -3.15
N PHE A 121 5.31 13.52 -4.18
CA PHE A 121 5.48 12.14 -4.64
C PHE A 121 6.50 12.05 -5.75
N GLN A 122 7.46 11.17 -5.58
CA GLN A 122 8.45 10.79 -6.58
C GLN A 122 8.32 9.28 -6.80
N ILE A 123 8.04 8.87 -8.03
CA ILE A 123 7.79 7.48 -8.38
C ILE A 123 8.90 7.00 -9.29
N ILE A 124 9.60 5.95 -8.86
CA ILE A 124 10.61 5.25 -9.65
C ILE A 124 9.98 3.95 -10.12
N LEU A 125 9.73 3.86 -11.42
CA LEU A 125 9.30 2.61 -12.06
C LEU A 125 10.52 1.77 -12.37
N VAL A 126 10.49 0.52 -11.97
CA VAL A 126 11.56 -0.46 -12.20
C VAL A 126 11.02 -1.56 -13.09
N ASP A 127 11.71 -1.80 -14.21
CA ASP A 127 11.32 -2.82 -15.20
C ASP A 127 11.67 -4.23 -14.71
N GLU A 128 11.18 -4.55 -13.51
CA GLU A 128 11.32 -5.84 -12.85
C GLU A 128 10.10 -6.10 -11.96
N ASN A 129 9.92 -7.35 -11.56
CA ASN A 129 8.94 -7.74 -10.56
C ASN A 129 9.48 -7.44 -9.16
N LEU A 130 8.92 -6.45 -8.49
CA LEU A 130 9.31 -6.04 -7.14
C LEU A 130 8.14 -6.14 -6.17
N GLY A 131 8.26 -7.07 -5.22
CA GLY A 131 7.24 -7.30 -4.20
C GLY A 131 5.90 -7.79 -4.79
N PHE A 132 4.82 -7.56 -4.04
CA PHE A 132 3.49 -8.09 -4.37
C PHE A 132 2.53 -7.01 -4.82
#